data_072e05ad13c8aeb0ecab305de95b31d1
#
_entry.id   072e05ad13c8aeb0ecab305de95b31d1
#
_cell.length_a   1.000
_cell.length_b   1.000
_cell.length_c   1.000
_cell.angle_alpha   90.00
_cell.angle_beta   90.00
_cell.angle_gamma   90.00
#
_symmetry.space_group_name_H-M   'P 1'
#
loop_
_entity.id
_entity.type
_entity.pdbx_description
1 polymer ?
#
loop_
_entity_poly.entity_id
_entity_poly.type
_entity_poly.pdbx_seq_one_letter_code
_entity_poly.pdbx_strand_id
1 'polypeptide(L)'
;MKKHDVSRRFILLGGFMICASAIGVESAEALPGIRVHRDPSCGCCGAWVDHLRASGFIAEVIETAEINRVKSTLGVPQSLASCHTAEVEQYVIEGHVPALLIKRLLSERPRARGLAVPGMPVGSPGMEIEGTAPETYEVVLFGNLGQRTFARYTGGTEIR
;
A
#
# COMPACT_ATOMS: atom_id res chain seq x y z
N MET A 1 -72.00 35.31 -47.77
CA MET A 1 -71.73 35.02 -46.34
C MET A 1 -71.13 33.65 -46.23
N LYS A 2 -69.80 33.50 -46.12
CA LYS A 2 -69.10 32.22 -45.84
C LYS A 2 -68.03 32.51 -44.82
N LYS A 3 -68.18 31.95 -43.65
CA LYS A 3 -67.22 32.00 -42.56
C LYS A 3 -66.04 31.02 -42.85
N HIS A 4 -64.85 31.54 -42.87
CA HIS A 4 -63.65 30.71 -42.93
C HIS A 4 -63.14 30.42 -41.50
N ASP A 5 -63.14 29.14 -41.20
CA ASP A 5 -62.66 28.56 -39.96
C ASP A 5 -61.14 28.48 -40.01
N VAL A 6 -60.43 29.10 -39.04
CA VAL A 6 -58.98 29.07 -38.95
C VAL A 6 -58.56 28.02 -37.93
N SER A 7 -58.14 26.89 -38.47
CA SER A 7 -57.60 25.77 -37.68
C SER A 7 -56.28 26.12 -37.05
N ARG A 8 -56.26 26.18 -35.71
CA ARG A 8 -55.04 26.37 -34.88
C ARG A 8 -54.26 25.04 -34.84
N ARG A 9 -53.14 24.99 -35.58
CA ARG A 9 -52.13 23.91 -35.45
C ARG A 9 -51.29 24.20 -34.22
N PHE A 10 -51.44 23.40 -33.19
CA PHE A 10 -50.53 23.31 -32.04
C PHE A 10 -49.26 22.57 -32.47
N ILE A 11 -48.15 23.25 -32.51
CA ILE A 11 -46.81 22.70 -32.67
C ILE A 11 -46.31 22.30 -31.27
N LEU A 12 -46.29 21.02 -30.97
CA LEU A 12 -45.65 20.44 -29.76
C LEU A 12 -44.15 20.41 -30.01
N LEU A 13 -43.42 21.39 -29.43
CA LEU A 13 -41.96 21.31 -29.31
C LEU A 13 -41.64 20.32 -28.22
N GLY A 14 -41.28 19.09 -28.58
CA GLY A 14 -40.71 18.10 -27.71
C GLY A 14 -39.28 18.49 -27.29
N GLY A 15 -39.10 18.97 -26.07
CA GLY A 15 -37.80 19.23 -25.50
C GLY A 15 -37.06 17.93 -25.24
N PHE A 16 -36.00 17.67 -26.00
CA PHE A 16 -35.07 16.55 -25.79
C PHE A 16 -34.13 16.92 -24.67
N MET A 17 -34.40 16.42 -23.46
CA MET A 17 -33.57 16.66 -22.27
C MET A 17 -32.37 15.71 -22.34
N ILE A 18 -31.22 16.22 -22.79
CA ILE A 18 -29.95 15.49 -22.77
C ILE A 18 -29.46 15.45 -21.33
N CYS A 19 -29.65 14.30 -20.66
CA CYS A 19 -28.97 14.01 -19.40
C CYS A 19 -27.48 13.81 -19.68
N ALA A 20 -26.68 14.84 -19.46
CA ALA A 20 -25.23 14.73 -19.43
C ALA A 20 -24.83 13.95 -18.17
N SER A 21 -24.58 12.65 -18.31
CA SER A 21 -23.96 11.84 -17.26
C SER A 21 -22.52 12.31 -17.10
N ALA A 22 -22.24 13.07 -16.04
CA ALA A 22 -20.87 13.41 -15.64
C ALA A 22 -20.19 12.10 -15.21
N ILE A 23 -19.33 11.55 -16.07
CA ILE A 23 -18.40 10.47 -15.70
C ILE A 23 -17.38 11.12 -14.78
N GLY A 24 -17.55 10.95 -13.46
CA GLY A 24 -16.56 11.33 -12.47
C GLY A 24 -15.28 10.53 -12.76
N VAL A 25 -14.26 11.19 -13.26
CA VAL A 25 -12.90 10.63 -13.30
C VAL A 25 -12.43 10.60 -11.85
N GLU A 26 -12.54 9.44 -11.22
CA GLU A 26 -11.94 9.19 -9.91
C GLU A 26 -10.42 9.26 -10.10
N SER A 27 -9.84 10.37 -9.65
CA SER A 27 -8.39 10.56 -9.66
C SER A 27 -7.81 9.53 -8.70
N ALA A 28 -7.10 8.53 -9.22
CA ALA A 28 -6.34 7.60 -8.39
C ALA A 28 -5.37 8.43 -7.53
N GLU A 29 -5.63 8.48 -6.23
CA GLU A 29 -4.79 9.22 -5.29
C GLU A 29 -3.39 8.60 -5.32
N ALA A 30 -2.37 9.44 -5.57
CA ALA A 30 -1.00 8.98 -5.62
C ALA A 30 -0.58 8.41 -4.27
N LEU A 31 0.10 7.25 -4.28
CA LEU A 31 0.59 6.64 -3.04
C LEU A 31 1.59 7.59 -2.35
N PRO A 32 1.56 7.67 -1.01
CA PRO A 32 2.50 8.49 -0.27
C PRO A 32 3.94 8.02 -0.47
N GLY A 33 4.91 8.94 -0.36
CA GLY A 33 6.32 8.60 -0.36
C GLY A 33 6.68 7.73 0.84
N ILE A 34 7.60 6.79 0.65
CA ILE A 34 8.12 5.90 1.68
C ILE A 34 9.63 6.11 1.84
N ARG A 35 10.11 6.35 3.06
CA ARG A 35 11.52 6.49 3.38
C ARG A 35 12.06 5.19 3.97
N VAL A 36 13.06 4.61 3.33
CA VAL A 36 13.63 3.30 3.67
C VAL A 36 15.02 3.48 4.25
N HIS A 37 15.17 3.23 5.55
CA HIS A 37 16.45 3.22 6.25
C HIS A 37 17.06 1.82 6.19
N ARG A 38 18.26 1.70 5.66
CA ARG A 38 18.98 0.43 5.53
C ARG A 38 20.46 0.58 5.86
N ASP A 39 21.09 -0.52 6.24
CA ASP A 39 22.55 -0.61 6.25
C ASP A 39 23.08 -0.63 4.81
N PRO A 40 24.17 0.10 4.49
CA PRO A 40 24.77 0.10 3.14
C PRO A 40 25.16 -1.29 2.66
N SER A 41 25.54 -2.20 3.56
CA SER A 41 25.92 -3.58 3.25
C SER A 41 24.74 -4.53 3.03
N CYS A 42 23.49 -4.08 3.26
CA CYS A 42 22.31 -4.92 3.13
C CYS A 42 21.93 -5.18 1.67
N GLY A 43 22.30 -6.34 1.12
CA GLY A 43 22.04 -6.71 -0.29
C GLY A 43 20.54 -6.91 -0.60
N CYS A 44 19.79 -7.58 0.26
CA CYS A 44 18.36 -7.88 0.04
C CYS A 44 17.45 -6.66 0.16
N CYS A 45 17.88 -5.62 0.90
CA CYS A 45 17.08 -4.41 1.07
C CYS A 45 16.82 -3.66 -0.25
N GLY A 46 17.75 -3.74 -1.21
CA GLY A 46 17.58 -3.16 -2.54
C GLY A 46 16.43 -3.80 -3.31
N ALA A 47 16.35 -5.13 -3.30
CA ALA A 47 15.29 -5.87 -3.97
C ALA A 47 13.89 -5.55 -3.39
N TRP A 48 13.79 -5.36 -2.06
CA TRP A 48 12.55 -4.91 -1.46
C TRP A 48 12.15 -3.48 -1.87
N VAL A 49 13.11 -2.57 -1.98
CA VAL A 49 12.87 -1.21 -2.50
C VAL A 49 12.33 -1.25 -3.93
N ASP A 50 12.90 -2.13 -4.77
CA ASP A 50 12.43 -2.31 -6.15
C ASP A 50 11.01 -2.91 -6.19
N HIS A 51 10.67 -3.84 -5.29
CA HIS A 51 9.31 -4.34 -5.11
C HIS A 51 8.32 -3.20 -4.75
N LEU A 52 8.70 -2.27 -3.88
CA LEU A 52 7.88 -1.10 -3.54
C LEU A 52 7.66 -0.21 -4.76
N ARG A 53 8.74 0.10 -5.51
CA ARG A 53 8.69 0.94 -6.72
C ARG A 53 7.82 0.31 -7.80
N ALA A 54 7.98 -0.99 -8.05
CA ALA A 54 7.13 -1.75 -8.96
C ALA A 54 5.65 -1.75 -8.55
N SER A 55 5.38 -1.58 -7.26
CA SER A 55 4.03 -1.47 -6.70
C SER A 55 3.48 -0.03 -6.71
N GLY A 56 4.24 0.95 -7.23
CA GLY A 56 3.82 2.34 -7.40
C GLY A 56 4.19 3.28 -6.25
N PHE A 57 4.98 2.84 -5.25
CA PHE A 57 5.49 3.73 -4.22
C PHE A 57 6.68 4.55 -4.72
N ILE A 58 6.77 5.81 -4.29
CA ILE A 58 8.00 6.61 -4.42
C ILE A 58 8.87 6.30 -3.20
N ALA A 59 9.89 5.45 -3.39
CA ALA A 59 10.78 5.01 -2.32
C ALA A 59 12.10 5.79 -2.32
N GLU A 60 12.33 6.56 -1.26
CA GLU A 60 13.59 7.22 -0.92
C GLU A 60 14.42 6.28 -0.03
N VAL A 61 15.69 6.09 -0.35
CA VAL A 61 16.61 5.24 0.43
C VAL A 61 17.56 6.11 1.23
N ILE A 62 17.63 5.85 2.53
CA ILE A 62 18.53 6.50 3.47
C ILE A 62 19.48 5.44 4.02
N GLU A 63 20.74 5.50 3.60
CA GLU A 63 21.77 4.58 4.08
C GLU A 63 22.32 5.05 5.44
N THR A 64 22.42 4.12 6.37
CA THR A 64 22.92 4.40 7.72
C THR A 64 23.54 3.16 8.37
N ALA A 65 24.70 3.30 8.97
CA ALA A 65 25.30 2.26 9.82
C ALA A 65 24.57 2.14 11.20
N GLU A 66 23.73 3.13 11.55
CA GLU A 66 23.03 3.21 12.83
C GLU A 66 21.61 2.64 12.75
N ILE A 67 21.38 1.61 11.91
CA ILE A 67 20.02 1.08 11.66
C ILE A 67 19.32 0.64 12.96
N ASN A 68 20.02 0.08 13.92
CA ASN A 68 19.45 -0.32 15.21
C ASN A 68 18.96 0.88 16.04
N ARG A 69 19.65 2.01 15.93
CA ARG A 69 19.21 3.26 16.55
C ARG A 69 17.93 3.80 15.89
N VAL A 70 17.87 3.73 14.56
CA VAL A 70 16.66 4.11 13.81
C VAL A 70 15.47 3.27 14.28
N LYS A 71 15.62 1.93 14.34
CA LYS A 71 14.57 1.01 14.81
C LYS A 71 14.07 1.39 16.21
N SER A 72 14.99 1.60 17.13
CA SER A 72 14.66 1.98 18.52
C SER A 72 13.92 3.31 18.57
N THR A 73 14.37 4.32 17.83
CA THR A 73 13.75 5.66 17.75
C THR A 73 12.34 5.59 17.17
N LEU A 74 12.13 4.74 16.16
CA LEU A 74 10.85 4.52 15.52
C LEU A 74 9.92 3.58 16.30
N GLY A 75 10.39 3.02 17.42
CA GLY A 75 9.59 2.18 18.30
C GLY A 75 9.36 0.76 17.77
N VAL A 76 10.27 0.24 16.97
CA VAL A 76 10.26 -1.16 16.54
C VAL A 76 10.66 -2.06 17.70
N PRO A 77 9.80 -3.01 18.11
CA PRO A 77 10.18 -4.00 19.12
C PRO A 77 11.34 -4.88 18.65
N GLN A 78 12.30 -5.15 19.51
CA GLN A 78 13.46 -5.97 19.13
C GLN A 78 13.06 -7.38 18.65
N SER A 79 11.99 -7.94 19.19
CA SER A 79 11.43 -9.23 18.76
C SER A 79 10.89 -9.25 17.33
N LEU A 80 10.63 -8.06 16.75
CA LEU A 80 10.13 -7.90 15.39
C LEU A 80 11.20 -7.36 14.42
N ALA A 81 12.43 -7.12 14.91
CA ALA A 81 13.49 -6.53 14.11
C ALA A 81 13.88 -7.39 12.90
N SER A 82 14.12 -6.72 11.78
CA SER A 82 14.58 -7.29 10.52
C SER A 82 15.77 -6.49 9.98
N CYS A 83 16.06 -6.54 8.68
CA CYS A 83 17.25 -5.92 8.10
C CYS A 83 17.11 -4.42 7.81
N HIS A 84 15.90 -3.90 7.57
CA HIS A 84 15.63 -2.49 7.27
C HIS A 84 14.34 -2.03 7.94
N THR A 85 14.17 -0.71 8.01
CA THR A 85 12.98 -0.05 8.56
C THR A 85 12.54 1.07 7.63
N ALA A 86 11.26 1.21 7.38
CA ALA A 86 10.75 2.30 6.58
C ALA A 86 9.66 3.09 7.33
N GLU A 87 9.46 4.32 6.86
CA GLU A 87 8.41 5.21 7.32
C GLU A 87 7.51 5.59 6.16
N VAL A 88 6.20 5.45 6.34
CA VAL A 88 5.18 5.89 5.39
C VAL A 88 4.03 6.53 6.16
N GLU A 89 3.75 7.80 5.90
CA GLU A 89 2.85 8.61 6.73
C GLU A 89 3.20 8.48 8.23
N GLN A 90 2.23 8.04 9.06
CA GLN A 90 2.45 7.82 10.50
C GLN A 90 2.94 6.41 10.86
N TYR A 91 3.09 5.52 9.88
CA TYR A 91 3.38 4.11 10.09
C TYR A 91 4.85 3.77 9.89
N VAL A 92 5.28 2.77 10.64
CA VAL A 92 6.59 2.14 10.52
C VAL A 92 6.43 0.77 9.87
N ILE A 93 7.27 0.50 8.89
CA ILE A 93 7.31 -0.79 8.18
C ILE A 93 8.67 -1.42 8.47
N GLU A 94 8.66 -2.60 9.06
CA GLU A 94 9.86 -3.33 9.44
C GLU A 94 10.03 -4.59 8.58
N GLY A 95 11.17 -4.70 7.90
CA GLY A 95 11.50 -5.86 7.07
C GLY A 95 10.69 -5.99 5.79
N HIS A 96 10.63 -7.18 5.26
CA HIS A 96 10.16 -7.51 3.91
C HIS A 96 8.62 -7.59 3.80
N VAL A 97 7.92 -6.55 4.28
CA VAL A 97 6.45 -6.47 4.22
C VAL A 97 5.98 -6.34 2.76
N PRO A 98 5.04 -7.17 2.30
CA PRO A 98 4.45 -7.04 0.97
C PRO A 98 3.80 -5.66 0.75
N ALA A 99 4.08 -5.02 -0.39
CA ALA A 99 3.56 -3.70 -0.74
C ALA A 99 2.02 -3.63 -0.70
N LEU A 100 1.34 -4.73 -1.04
CA LEU A 100 -0.12 -4.83 -0.96
C LEU A 100 -0.63 -4.63 0.47
N LEU A 101 0.08 -5.14 1.47
CA LEU A 101 -0.28 -4.95 2.88
C LEU A 101 0.03 -3.55 3.38
N ILE A 102 1.06 -2.89 2.84
CA ILE A 102 1.30 -1.47 3.13
C ILE A 102 0.14 -0.62 2.57
N LYS A 103 -0.32 -0.90 1.36
CA LYS A 103 -1.52 -0.24 0.78
C LYS A 103 -2.77 -0.49 1.64
N ARG A 104 -2.97 -1.73 2.09
CA ARG A 104 -4.08 -2.10 2.97
C ARG A 104 -4.00 -1.37 4.31
N LEU A 105 -2.82 -1.27 4.92
CA LEU A 105 -2.58 -0.50 6.15
C LEU A 105 -2.94 0.99 5.98
N LEU A 106 -2.52 1.60 4.88
CA LEU A 106 -2.81 3.00 4.55
C LEU A 106 -4.31 3.24 4.32
N SER A 107 -5.01 2.28 3.75
CA SER A 107 -6.45 2.35 3.51
C SER A 107 -7.27 2.13 4.79
N GLU A 108 -6.94 1.09 5.59
CA GLU A 108 -7.66 0.73 6.80
C GLU A 108 -7.38 1.67 7.98
N ARG A 109 -6.22 2.32 7.99
CA ARG A 109 -5.75 3.28 9.02
C ARG A 109 -5.94 2.79 10.47
N PRO A 110 -5.52 1.56 10.81
CA PRO A 110 -5.68 1.03 12.16
C PRO A 110 -4.86 1.83 13.18
N ARG A 111 -5.30 1.85 14.44
CA ARG A 111 -4.54 2.44 15.56
C ARG A 111 -3.37 1.52 15.92
N ALA A 112 -2.28 1.65 15.20
CA ALA A 112 -1.06 0.85 15.36
C ALA A 112 0.17 1.71 15.10
N ARG A 113 1.36 1.19 15.46
CA ARG A 113 2.63 1.78 15.07
C ARG A 113 3.01 1.41 13.64
N GLY A 114 2.73 0.17 13.22
CA GLY A 114 3.06 -0.28 11.89
C GLY A 114 2.93 -1.78 11.65
N LEU A 115 3.58 -2.25 10.58
CA LEU A 115 3.67 -3.65 10.19
C LEU A 115 5.11 -4.15 10.27
N ALA A 116 5.29 -5.42 10.62
CA ALA A 116 6.58 -6.08 10.62
C ALA A 116 6.52 -7.47 9.98
N VAL A 117 7.57 -7.83 9.25
CA VAL A 117 7.96 -9.20 8.91
C VAL A 117 9.24 -9.49 9.69
N PRO A 118 9.17 -10.20 10.82
CA PRO A 118 10.36 -10.52 11.62
C PRO A 118 11.35 -11.38 10.86
N GLY A 119 12.63 -11.11 11.03
CA GLY A 119 13.68 -11.86 10.31
C GLY A 119 13.69 -11.56 8.81
N MET A 120 14.05 -12.58 8.03
CA MET A 120 14.19 -12.49 6.57
C MET A 120 13.70 -13.82 5.93
N PRO A 121 12.37 -14.12 6.02
CA PRO A 121 11.85 -15.38 5.52
C PRO A 121 12.04 -15.51 4.00
N VAL A 122 12.52 -16.67 3.57
CA VAL A 122 12.73 -16.97 2.15
C VAL A 122 11.40 -16.90 1.40
N GLY A 123 11.42 -16.17 0.26
CA GLY A 123 10.23 -15.96 -0.57
C GLY A 123 9.38 -14.76 -0.16
N SER A 124 9.70 -14.03 0.94
CA SER A 124 9.15 -12.71 1.16
C SER A 124 9.69 -11.73 0.09
N PRO A 125 9.00 -10.61 -0.21
CA PRO A 125 9.40 -9.69 -1.27
C PRO A 125 10.86 -9.22 -1.15
N GLY A 126 11.70 -9.53 -2.15
CA GLY A 126 13.13 -9.26 -2.15
C GLY A 126 13.99 -10.30 -1.45
N MET A 127 13.37 -11.42 -1.00
CA MET A 127 14.04 -12.59 -0.41
C MET A 127 13.73 -13.87 -1.21
N GLU A 128 13.35 -13.72 -2.45
CA GLU A 128 13.14 -14.84 -3.38
C GLU A 128 14.50 -15.47 -3.74
N ILE A 129 14.63 -16.78 -3.56
CA ILE A 129 15.82 -17.56 -3.90
C ILE A 129 15.40 -18.63 -4.91
N GLU A 130 15.97 -18.59 -6.11
CA GLU A 130 15.68 -19.55 -7.16
C GLU A 130 15.98 -20.98 -6.70
N GLY A 131 15.04 -21.89 -6.96
CA GLY A 131 15.17 -23.32 -6.58
C GLY A 131 14.95 -23.59 -5.11
N THR A 132 14.64 -22.60 -4.27
CA THR A 132 14.36 -22.78 -2.85
C THR A 132 12.86 -22.65 -2.56
N ALA A 133 12.30 -23.60 -1.80
CA ALA A 133 10.90 -23.52 -1.40
C ALA A 133 10.67 -22.30 -0.49
N PRO A 134 9.60 -21.52 -0.74
CA PRO A 134 9.31 -20.36 0.09
C PRO A 134 8.83 -20.76 1.48
N GLU A 135 9.19 -19.97 2.47
CA GLU A 135 8.72 -20.12 3.85
C GLU A 135 7.33 -19.52 4.04
N THR A 136 6.62 -20.02 5.05
CA THR A 136 5.41 -19.39 5.58
C THR A 136 5.80 -18.42 6.67
N TYR A 137 5.28 -17.17 6.60
CA TYR A 137 5.58 -16.13 7.57
C TYR A 137 4.34 -15.31 7.93
N GLU A 138 4.40 -14.66 9.06
CA GLU A 138 3.37 -13.73 9.50
C GLU A 138 3.80 -12.28 9.26
N VAL A 139 2.83 -11.47 8.86
CA VAL A 139 2.94 -10.02 8.89
C VAL A 139 2.23 -9.54 10.15
N VAL A 140 2.98 -8.93 11.04
CA VAL A 140 2.54 -8.54 12.38
C VAL A 140 2.16 -7.07 12.40
N LEU A 141 0.94 -6.75 12.83
CA LEU A 141 0.57 -5.39 13.21
C LEU A 141 1.04 -5.16 14.64
N PHE A 142 1.82 -4.09 14.88
CA PHE A 142 2.36 -3.78 16.19
C PHE A 142 2.09 -2.32 16.62
N GLY A 143 2.07 -2.08 17.90
CA GLY A 143 1.89 -0.76 18.48
C GLY A 143 1.54 -0.80 19.97
N ASN A 144 1.04 0.30 20.51
CA ASN A 144 0.72 0.44 21.94
C ASN A 144 -0.39 -0.52 22.42
N LEU A 145 -1.17 -1.09 21.51
CA LEU A 145 -2.21 -2.09 21.81
C LEU A 145 -1.66 -3.53 21.77
N GLY A 146 -0.35 -3.72 21.65
CA GLY A 146 0.31 -5.02 21.53
C GLY A 146 0.61 -5.40 20.10
N GLN A 147 0.74 -6.71 19.89
CA GLN A 147 1.08 -7.32 18.60
C GLN A 147 -0.02 -8.32 18.21
N ARG A 148 -0.37 -8.35 16.91
CA ARG A 148 -1.29 -9.35 16.36
C ARG A 148 -0.95 -9.67 14.91
N THR A 149 -1.27 -10.85 14.46
CA THR A 149 -1.18 -11.21 13.03
C THR A 149 -2.11 -10.32 12.21
N PHE A 150 -1.56 -9.66 11.21
CA PHE A 150 -2.27 -8.87 10.21
C PHE A 150 -2.60 -9.70 8.98
N ALA A 151 -1.64 -10.52 8.54
CA ALA A 151 -1.78 -11.45 7.44
C ALA A 151 -0.77 -12.60 7.57
N ARG A 152 -0.99 -13.71 6.84
CA ARG A 152 -0.04 -14.81 6.67
C ARG A 152 0.27 -15.00 5.21
N TYR A 153 1.51 -15.32 4.90
CA TYR A 153 2.01 -15.50 3.55
C TYR A 153 2.83 -16.77 3.43
N THR A 154 2.77 -17.39 2.26
CA THR A 154 3.79 -18.37 1.82
C THR A 154 4.39 -17.80 0.54
N GLY A 155 5.67 -17.42 0.59
CA GLY A 155 6.29 -16.65 -0.48
C GLY A 155 5.53 -15.35 -0.75
N GLY A 156 5.17 -15.08 -2.01
CA GLY A 156 4.40 -13.91 -2.41
C GLY A 156 2.86 -14.05 -2.31
N THR A 157 2.34 -15.17 -1.75
CA THR A 157 0.90 -15.47 -1.73
C THR A 157 0.33 -15.38 -0.32
N GLU A 158 -0.72 -14.57 -0.14
CA GLU A 158 -1.47 -14.51 1.13
C GLU A 158 -2.25 -15.81 1.33
N ILE A 159 -2.15 -16.38 2.54
CA ILE A 159 -2.85 -17.59 2.96
C ILE A 159 -3.81 -17.29 4.12
N ARG A 160 -4.86 -18.09 4.25
CA ARG A 160 -5.87 -17.96 5.32
C ARG A 160 -5.49 -18.72 6.55
#